data_535db73fedd709f42811a10270ec0040
#
_entry.id   535db73fedd709f42811a10270ec0040
#
_cell.length_a   1.000
_cell.length_b   1.000
_cell.length_c   1.000
_cell.angle_alpha   90.00
_cell.angle_beta   90.00
_cell.angle_gamma   90.00
#
_symmetry.space_group_name_H-M   'P 1'
#
loop_
_entity.id
_entity.type
_entity.pdbx_description
1 polymer ?
#
loop_
_entity_poly.entity_id
_entity_poly.type
_entity_poly.pdbx_seq_one_letter_code
_entity_poly.pdbx_strand_id
1 'polypeptide(L)'
;MADVTLTWGKCTLTYKNGTESVSISPKIDSTKLNVAEGATQEAKIEGGEVIAVRRDSDSYTLEWQEHIHPANVEKRKASIKTPNMDVTDLSVVPDNTAALRIDVPKASIHSTFSFDTQGGILLSCKATFVKTDGKELFDLKAGTTA
;
A
#
# COMPACT_ATOMS: atom_id res chain seq x y z
N MET A 1 14.04 7.96 28.37
CA MET A 1 13.05 8.37 27.38
C MET A 1 13.35 7.69 26.05
N ALA A 2 12.34 7.07 25.47
CA ALA A 2 12.54 6.39 24.19
C ALA A 2 12.70 7.41 23.07
N ASP A 3 13.63 7.15 22.14
CA ASP A 3 13.82 7.98 20.98
C ASP A 3 12.62 7.85 20.02
N VAL A 4 12.25 8.95 19.39
CA VAL A 4 11.22 8.96 18.36
C VAL A 4 11.86 8.64 17.02
N THR A 5 11.36 7.60 16.36
CA THR A 5 11.85 7.20 15.04
C THR A 5 10.98 7.82 13.95
N LEU A 6 11.57 8.65 13.10
CA LEU A 6 10.88 9.32 12.02
C LEU A 6 11.00 8.58 10.68
N THR A 7 11.89 7.60 10.60
CA THR A 7 12.09 6.81 9.40
C THR A 7 11.84 5.34 9.69
N TRP A 8 11.28 4.63 8.71
CA TRP A 8 10.99 3.21 8.85
C TRP A 8 12.19 2.32 8.53
N GLY A 9 13.12 2.81 7.73
CA GLY A 9 14.19 1.97 7.20
C GLY A 9 13.61 0.88 6.31
N LYS A 10 14.10 -0.34 6.48
CA LYS A 10 13.57 -1.50 5.74
C LYS A 10 12.21 -1.90 6.29
N CYS A 11 11.38 -2.46 5.44
CA CYS A 11 10.09 -3.00 5.85
C CYS A 11 9.82 -4.31 5.13
N THR A 12 8.86 -5.07 5.65
CA THR A 12 8.38 -6.30 5.05
C THR A 12 6.90 -6.14 4.76
N LEU A 13 6.50 -6.45 3.52
CA LEU A 13 5.11 -6.49 3.12
C LEU A 13 4.60 -7.92 3.17
N THR A 14 3.44 -8.12 3.76
CA THR A 14 2.77 -9.43 3.76
C THR A 14 1.32 -9.25 3.36
N TYR A 15 0.78 -10.21 2.64
CA TYR A 15 -0.65 -10.25 2.33
C TYR A 15 -1.09 -11.69 2.09
N LYS A 16 -2.39 -11.90 2.05
CA LYS A 16 -2.98 -13.19 1.73
C LYS A 16 -3.75 -13.11 0.43
N ASN A 17 -3.49 -14.07 -0.44
CA ASN A 17 -4.26 -14.28 -1.67
C ASN A 17 -4.99 -15.62 -1.53
N GLY A 18 -6.26 -15.55 -1.12
CA GLY A 18 -6.99 -16.75 -0.74
C GLY A 18 -6.40 -17.35 0.53
N THR A 19 -5.92 -18.59 0.44
CA THR A 19 -5.30 -19.28 1.58
C THR A 19 -3.78 -19.14 1.61
N GLU A 20 -3.19 -18.58 0.57
CA GLU A 20 -1.75 -18.44 0.44
C GLU A 20 -1.25 -17.14 1.04
N SER A 21 -0.24 -17.24 1.89
CA SER A 21 0.42 -16.05 2.47
C SER A 21 1.66 -15.70 1.64
N VAL A 22 1.80 -14.42 1.32
CA VAL A 22 2.92 -13.91 0.53
C VAL A 22 3.67 -12.89 1.37
N SER A 23 5.00 -13.00 1.37
CA SER A 23 5.88 -12.07 2.07
C SER A 23 6.85 -11.47 1.05
N ILE A 24 6.99 -10.16 1.08
CA ILE A 24 7.79 -9.39 0.12
C ILE A 24 8.77 -8.51 0.87
N SER A 25 10.01 -8.47 0.37
CA SER A 25 11.01 -7.49 0.80
C SER A 25 11.13 -6.45 -0.29
N PRO A 26 10.50 -5.28 -0.14
CA PRO A 26 10.52 -4.26 -1.19
C PRO A 26 11.91 -3.66 -1.38
N LYS A 27 12.12 -3.07 -2.56
CA LYS A 27 13.31 -2.27 -2.82
C LYS A 27 13.37 -1.13 -1.81
N ILE A 28 14.58 -0.82 -1.34
CA ILE A 28 14.79 0.28 -0.37
C ILE A 28 14.21 1.58 -0.93
N ASP A 29 13.52 2.32 -0.08
CA ASP A 29 12.91 3.62 -0.37
C ASP A 29 11.83 3.59 -1.46
N SER A 30 11.28 2.41 -1.77
CA SER A 30 10.23 2.29 -2.77
C SER A 30 8.82 2.25 -2.20
N THR A 31 8.67 1.89 -0.94
CA THR A 31 7.35 1.74 -0.32
C THR A 31 6.83 3.08 0.17
N LYS A 32 5.63 3.45 -0.26
CA LYS A 32 5.00 4.70 0.17
C LYS A 32 3.48 4.57 0.15
N LEU A 33 2.85 5.30 1.05
CA LEU A 33 1.41 5.43 1.13
C LEU A 33 1.01 6.79 0.55
N ASN A 34 0.11 6.78 -0.41
CA ASN A 34 -0.42 8.00 -1.02
C ASN A 34 -1.90 8.14 -0.71
N VAL A 35 -2.32 9.37 -0.46
CA VAL A 35 -3.72 9.70 -0.24
C VAL A 35 -4.14 10.65 -1.35
N ALA A 36 -5.15 10.24 -2.13
CA ALA A 36 -5.76 11.10 -3.12
C ALA A 36 -7.04 11.69 -2.53
N GLU A 37 -7.12 13.01 -2.46
CA GLU A 37 -8.31 13.67 -1.94
C GLU A 37 -9.51 13.41 -2.84
N GLY A 38 -10.66 13.15 -2.22
CA GLY A 38 -11.92 13.03 -2.93
C GLY A 38 -12.34 14.38 -3.53
N ALA A 39 -13.13 14.32 -4.58
CA ALA A 39 -13.64 15.53 -5.22
C ALA A 39 -14.50 16.34 -4.25
N THR A 40 -14.33 17.65 -4.29
CA THR A 40 -15.11 18.59 -3.50
C THR A 40 -16.11 19.30 -4.39
N GLN A 41 -17.37 19.29 -4.01
CA GLN A 41 -18.43 20.03 -4.69
C GLN A 41 -18.98 21.09 -3.74
N GLU A 42 -19.12 22.30 -4.26
CA GLU A 42 -19.60 23.42 -3.48
C GLU A 42 -20.90 23.95 -4.05
N ALA A 43 -21.89 24.18 -3.19
CA ALA A 43 -23.08 24.92 -3.55
C ALA A 43 -22.86 26.37 -3.13
N LYS A 44 -23.01 27.30 -4.09
CA LYS A 44 -22.80 28.73 -3.87
C LYS A 44 -24.06 29.50 -4.10
N ILE A 45 -24.25 30.56 -3.34
CA ILE A 45 -25.31 31.52 -3.57
C ILE A 45 -24.79 32.67 -4.46
N GLU A 46 -25.71 33.47 -4.95
CA GLU A 46 -25.39 34.71 -5.68
C GLU A 46 -24.47 35.56 -4.80
N GLY A 47 -23.37 36.04 -5.36
CA GLY A 47 -22.34 36.75 -4.61
C GLY A 47 -21.12 35.89 -4.27
N GLY A 48 -21.17 34.57 -4.53
CA GLY A 48 -20.03 33.68 -4.40
C GLY A 48 -19.81 33.02 -3.04
N GLU A 49 -20.71 33.26 -2.08
CA GLU A 49 -20.59 32.59 -0.78
C GLU A 49 -20.94 31.12 -0.87
N VAL A 50 -20.12 30.29 -0.24
CA VAL A 50 -20.32 28.83 -0.17
C VAL A 50 -21.32 28.53 0.95
N ILE A 51 -22.46 27.93 0.60
CA ILE A 51 -23.50 27.57 1.57
C ILE A 51 -23.51 26.09 1.91
N ALA A 52 -22.88 25.25 1.08
CA ALA A 52 -22.77 23.81 1.33
C ALA A 52 -21.56 23.25 0.61
N VAL A 53 -20.92 22.27 1.22
CA VAL A 53 -19.78 21.56 0.64
C VAL A 53 -20.05 20.07 0.72
N ARG A 54 -19.91 19.40 -0.41
CA ARG A 54 -19.92 17.94 -0.48
C ARG A 54 -18.53 17.47 -0.84
N ARG A 55 -18.03 16.52 -0.12
CA ARG A 55 -16.71 15.96 -0.35
C ARG A 55 -16.81 14.44 -0.51
N ASP A 56 -16.29 13.93 -1.59
CA ASP A 56 -16.19 12.48 -1.80
C ASP A 56 -15.10 11.91 -0.90
N SER A 57 -15.17 10.61 -0.64
CA SER A 57 -14.18 9.93 0.18
C SER A 57 -12.81 9.94 -0.46
N ASP A 58 -11.77 10.07 0.35
CA ASP A 58 -10.39 10.00 -0.12
C ASP A 58 -10.04 8.57 -0.54
N SER A 59 -9.13 8.46 -1.48
CA SER A 59 -8.58 7.18 -1.94
C SER A 59 -7.21 6.98 -1.32
N TYR A 60 -6.94 5.78 -0.85
CA TYR A 60 -5.66 5.41 -0.26
C TYR A 60 -5.00 4.34 -1.11
N THR A 61 -3.72 4.55 -1.43
CA THR A 61 -2.93 3.59 -2.20
C THR A 61 -1.58 3.40 -1.54
N LEU A 62 -1.10 2.16 -1.59
CA LEU A 62 0.22 1.78 -1.12
C LEU A 62 1.01 1.30 -2.33
N GLU A 63 2.18 1.89 -2.56
CA GLU A 63 3.03 1.56 -3.69
C GLU A 63 4.36 0.98 -3.20
N TRP A 64 4.87 0.00 -3.93
CA TRP A 64 6.20 -0.56 -3.66
C TRP A 64 6.78 -1.14 -4.94
N GLN A 65 8.08 -1.38 -4.91
CA GLN A 65 8.81 -2.02 -5.99
C GLN A 65 9.62 -3.19 -5.44
N GLU A 66 9.76 -4.23 -6.24
CA GLU A 66 10.54 -5.40 -5.89
C GLU A 66 11.41 -5.80 -7.08
N HIS A 67 12.69 -6.09 -6.79
CA HIS A 67 13.57 -6.66 -7.81
C HIS A 67 13.23 -8.13 -8.03
N ILE A 68 13.07 -8.53 -9.29
CA ILE A 68 12.83 -9.91 -9.66
C ILE A 68 14.18 -10.57 -9.99
N HIS A 69 14.46 -11.65 -9.31
CA HIS A 69 15.72 -12.38 -9.45
C HIS A 69 15.44 -13.89 -9.34
N PRO A 70 16.43 -14.76 -9.64
CA PRO A 70 16.18 -16.21 -9.65
C PRO A 70 15.60 -16.78 -8.35
N ALA A 71 15.85 -16.13 -7.21
CA ALA A 71 15.33 -16.61 -5.92
C ALA A 71 13.84 -16.36 -5.72
N ASN A 72 13.25 -15.33 -6.38
CA ASN A 72 11.84 -14.99 -6.19
C ASN A 72 10.99 -15.06 -7.46
N VAL A 73 11.57 -15.30 -8.63
CA VAL A 73 10.84 -15.25 -9.89
C VAL A 73 9.67 -16.25 -9.93
N GLU A 74 9.85 -17.45 -9.40
CA GLU A 74 8.78 -18.45 -9.41
C GLU A 74 7.59 -18.00 -8.58
N LYS A 75 7.83 -17.31 -7.46
CA LYS A 75 6.78 -16.80 -6.60
C LYS A 75 6.05 -15.60 -7.21
N ARG A 76 6.68 -14.89 -8.13
CA ARG A 76 6.13 -13.67 -8.71
C ARG A 76 5.58 -13.83 -10.11
N LYS A 77 5.74 -15.00 -10.74
CA LYS A 77 5.21 -15.25 -12.08
C LYS A 77 3.71 -15.02 -12.19
N ALA A 78 2.97 -15.42 -11.19
CA ALA A 78 1.51 -15.22 -11.16
C ALA A 78 1.16 -13.73 -11.17
N SER A 79 1.87 -12.92 -10.39
CA SER A 79 1.67 -11.47 -10.36
C SER A 79 2.02 -10.80 -11.67
N ILE A 80 3.04 -11.31 -12.38
CA ILE A 80 3.44 -10.78 -13.67
C ILE A 80 2.41 -11.11 -14.74
N LYS A 81 1.90 -12.35 -14.75
CA LYS A 81 0.92 -12.80 -15.75
C LYS A 81 -0.49 -12.31 -15.48
N THR A 82 -0.84 -12.15 -14.21
CA THR A 82 -2.15 -11.66 -13.80
C THR A 82 -1.93 -10.37 -12.99
N PRO A 83 -1.88 -9.22 -13.67
CA PRO A 83 -1.48 -7.97 -13.02
C PRO A 83 -2.49 -7.44 -12.00
N ASN A 84 -3.74 -7.85 -12.06
CA ASN A 84 -4.77 -7.41 -11.11
C ASN A 84 -5.07 -8.55 -10.13
N MET A 85 -5.02 -8.25 -8.84
CA MET A 85 -5.19 -9.24 -7.79
C MET A 85 -5.87 -8.61 -6.57
N ASP A 86 -6.90 -9.28 -6.04
CA ASP A 86 -7.50 -8.89 -4.77
C ASP A 86 -6.80 -9.64 -3.64
N VAL A 87 -6.42 -8.92 -2.60
CA VAL A 87 -5.70 -9.50 -1.47
C VAL A 87 -6.35 -9.08 -0.16
N THR A 88 -6.11 -9.85 0.88
CA THR A 88 -6.58 -9.58 2.23
C THR A 88 -5.41 -9.54 3.20
N ASP A 89 -5.61 -8.92 4.35
CA ASP A 89 -4.61 -8.84 5.41
C ASP A 89 -3.26 -8.31 4.93
N LEU A 90 -3.32 -7.25 4.12
CA LEU A 90 -2.11 -6.56 3.67
C LEU A 90 -1.50 -5.81 4.85
N SER A 91 -0.23 -6.06 5.14
CA SER A 91 0.49 -5.41 6.23
C SER A 91 1.84 -4.90 5.75
N VAL A 92 2.21 -3.73 6.20
CA VAL A 92 3.57 -3.20 6.05
C VAL A 92 4.19 -3.11 7.44
N VAL A 93 5.17 -3.95 7.69
CA VAL A 93 5.79 -4.06 9.01
C VAL A 93 7.23 -3.54 8.92
N PRO A 94 7.57 -2.49 9.69
CA PRO A 94 8.94 -1.98 9.69
C PRO A 94 9.87 -2.93 10.45
N ASP A 95 11.13 -2.98 10.05
CA ASP A 95 12.17 -3.69 10.82
C ASP A 95 12.42 -3.01 12.16
N ASN A 96 12.25 -1.70 12.19
CA ASN A 96 12.41 -0.93 13.43
C ASN A 96 11.11 -0.98 14.23
N THR A 97 11.14 -1.65 15.39
CA THR A 97 9.96 -1.81 16.24
C THR A 97 9.46 -0.51 16.85
N ALA A 98 10.24 0.57 16.79
CA ALA A 98 9.81 1.89 17.27
C ALA A 98 8.94 2.62 16.23
N ALA A 99 8.90 2.16 14.98
CA ALA A 99 8.06 2.74 13.95
C ALA A 99 6.67 2.12 13.96
N LEU A 100 5.73 2.75 13.24
CA LEU A 100 4.37 2.24 13.13
C LEU A 100 4.28 1.22 12.00
N ARG A 101 3.37 0.28 12.13
CA ARG A 101 2.99 -0.63 11.04
C ARG A 101 1.63 -0.24 10.49
N ILE A 102 1.39 -0.62 9.24
CA ILE A 102 0.12 -0.35 8.55
C ILE A 102 -0.56 -1.70 8.27
N ASP A 103 -1.82 -1.83 8.68
CA ASP A 103 -2.63 -3.01 8.41
C ASP A 103 -3.83 -2.61 7.55
N VAL A 104 -4.02 -3.31 6.43
CA VAL A 104 -5.13 -3.07 5.49
C VAL A 104 -5.92 -4.36 5.34
N PRO A 105 -7.21 -4.38 5.75
CA PRO A 105 -8.01 -5.60 5.66
C PRO A 105 -8.21 -6.12 4.24
N LYS A 106 -8.38 -5.24 3.27
CA LYS A 106 -8.59 -5.63 1.89
C LYS A 106 -8.01 -4.60 0.94
N ALA A 107 -7.39 -5.06 -0.12
CA ALA A 107 -6.83 -4.20 -1.16
C ALA A 107 -6.89 -4.89 -2.50
N SER A 108 -6.87 -4.07 -3.57
CA SER A 108 -6.74 -4.55 -4.93
C SER A 108 -5.37 -4.11 -5.44
N ILE A 109 -4.54 -5.07 -5.84
CA ILE A 109 -3.18 -4.81 -6.30
C ILE A 109 -3.14 -4.83 -7.82
N HIS A 110 -2.52 -3.80 -8.39
CA HIS A 110 -2.17 -3.78 -9.81
C HIS A 110 -0.65 -3.79 -9.93
N SER A 111 -0.13 -4.72 -10.72
CA SER A 111 1.30 -4.92 -10.88
C SER A 111 1.73 -4.65 -12.31
N THR A 112 2.84 -3.95 -12.48
CA THR A 112 3.49 -3.76 -13.77
C THR A 112 4.97 -4.08 -13.61
N PHE A 113 5.60 -4.54 -14.67
CA PHE A 113 7.03 -4.79 -14.60
C PHE A 113 7.77 -4.06 -15.73
N SER A 114 9.03 -3.77 -15.46
CA SER A 114 9.91 -3.12 -16.41
C SER A 114 11.25 -3.85 -16.44
N PHE A 115 11.94 -3.76 -17.55
CA PHE A 115 13.27 -4.32 -17.72
C PHE A 115 14.23 -3.24 -18.18
N ASP A 116 15.40 -3.23 -17.55
CA ASP A 116 16.46 -2.30 -17.83
C ASP A 116 17.79 -3.04 -17.65
N THR A 117 18.71 -2.87 -18.58
CA THR A 117 19.99 -3.57 -18.51
C THR A 117 20.83 -3.18 -17.29
N GLN A 118 20.61 -2.03 -16.72
CA GLN A 118 21.31 -1.60 -15.50
C GLN A 118 20.57 -2.03 -14.23
N GLY A 119 19.24 -1.91 -14.22
CA GLY A 119 18.43 -2.22 -13.05
C GLY A 119 17.84 -3.62 -13.02
N GLY A 120 17.92 -4.36 -14.12
CA GLY A 120 17.31 -5.68 -14.22
C GLY A 120 15.79 -5.61 -14.36
N ILE A 121 15.11 -6.63 -13.85
CA ILE A 121 13.65 -6.69 -13.87
C ILE A 121 13.11 -6.13 -12.55
N LEU A 122 12.22 -5.18 -12.65
CA LEU A 122 11.61 -4.52 -11.51
C LEU A 122 10.09 -4.65 -11.61
N LEU A 123 9.48 -5.20 -10.56
CA LEU A 123 8.04 -5.30 -10.43
C LEU A 123 7.53 -4.14 -9.58
N SER A 124 6.67 -3.32 -10.16
CA SER A 124 6.06 -2.19 -9.48
C SER A 124 4.61 -2.53 -9.14
N CYS A 125 4.24 -2.41 -7.89
CA CYS A 125 2.92 -2.78 -7.40
C CYS A 125 2.23 -1.57 -6.79
N LYS A 126 0.93 -1.47 -7.01
CA LYS A 126 0.09 -0.44 -6.42
C LYS A 126 -1.14 -1.10 -5.83
N ALA A 127 -1.30 -0.99 -4.53
CA ALA A 127 -2.46 -1.53 -3.82
C ALA A 127 -3.44 -0.41 -3.52
N THR A 128 -4.67 -0.54 -3.99
CA THR A 128 -5.75 0.40 -3.67
C THR A 128 -6.57 -0.20 -2.54
N PHE A 129 -6.75 0.55 -1.47
CA PHE A 129 -7.48 0.07 -0.29
C PHE A 129 -8.97 -0.03 -0.61
N VAL A 130 -9.59 -1.14 -0.21
CA VAL A 130 -11.00 -1.43 -0.47
C VAL A 130 -11.74 -1.52 0.85
N LYS A 131 -12.84 -0.78 0.97
CA LYS A 131 -13.67 -0.81 2.18
C LYS A 131 -14.37 -2.16 2.32
N THR A 132 -14.30 -2.72 3.51
CA THR A 132 -14.96 -3.97 3.86
C THR A 132 -15.97 -3.68 4.97
N ASP A 133 -17.16 -4.25 4.88
CA ASP A 133 -18.20 -4.06 5.87
C ASP A 133 -17.74 -4.48 7.27
N GLY A 134 -17.98 -3.63 8.24
CA GLY A 134 -17.61 -3.89 9.63
C GLY A 134 -16.14 -3.71 9.95
N LYS A 135 -15.32 -3.29 9.00
CA LYS A 135 -13.88 -3.08 9.21
C LYS A 135 -13.47 -1.69 8.77
N GLU A 136 -12.43 -1.17 9.39
CA GLU A 136 -11.83 0.08 8.96
C GLU A 136 -11.07 -0.13 7.64
N LEU A 137 -10.91 0.95 6.88
CA LEU A 137 -10.20 0.89 5.60
C LEU A 137 -8.75 0.47 5.80
N PHE A 138 -8.10 0.98 6.83
CA PHE A 138 -6.76 0.61 7.25
C PHE A 138 -6.57 0.99 8.72
N ASP A 139 -5.52 0.48 9.35
CA ASP A 139 -5.20 0.74 10.74
C ASP A 139 -3.71 0.96 10.90
N LEU A 140 -3.35 1.81 11.85
CA LEU A 140 -1.97 2.09 12.21
C LEU A 140 -1.72 1.57 13.62
N LYS A 141 -0.70 0.73 13.78
CA LYS A 141 -0.36 0.12 15.05
C LYS A 141 1.13 0.30 15.36
N ALA A 142 1.50 0.10 16.62
CA ALA A 142 2.90 0.04 16.97
C ALA A 142 3.59 -1.09 16.20
N GLY A 143 4.82 -0.88 15.78
CA GLY A 143 5.56 -1.86 14.98
C GLY A 143 5.94 -3.12 15.74
N THR A 144 5.84 -3.09 17.07
CA THR A 144 6.06 -4.28 17.89
C THR A 144 4.90 -5.24 17.73
N THR A 145 5.22 -6.51 17.51
CA THR A 145 4.19 -7.54 17.59
C THR A 145 3.85 -7.78 19.06
N ALA A 146 2.62 -7.62 19.35
CA ALA A 146 2.14 -7.95 20.68
C ALA A 146 2.08 -9.47 20.83
#